data_f69935bde608687e6bba8910d78d6f08
#
_entry.id   f69935bde608687e6bba8910d78d6f08
#
_cell.length_a   1.000
_cell.length_b   1.000
_cell.length_c   1.000
_cell.angle_alpha   90.00
_cell.angle_beta   90.00
_cell.angle_gamma   90.00
#
_symmetry.space_group_name_H-M   'P 1'
#
loop_
_entity.id
_entity.type
_entity.pdbx_description
1 polymer ?
#
loop_
_entity_poly.entity_id
_entity_poly.type
_entity_poly.pdbx_seq_one_letter_code
_entity_poly.pdbx_strand_id
1 'polypeptide(L)'
;MPSGRQVFFSSRGEEDGRLDMDRISIRPEQEGPVIAIKMTSRFLHIPLFKVYAFFIDGLMIDTGFAHGRDEFMKFCDTLHPEIVVNTHHHEDHTGNNFWITKKYGLLPIAHPKTSSYLQTPSQWMRFYRRLVWGCPHPSETGQVDSEIRTQNFRFIVIATPGHTEDHICLFEPNKGWLFSGDLFVSAQVKYLRKSEDIYSLVDSLEKVAAYHPKKMFCCFSGVVEQAEEAIHHKIDYLRNLKKEAEKSLQQGLSTREIQRKLLGRGDRFSFLSAGQMSKENLIEAILNT
;
A
#
# COMPACT_ATOMS: atom_id res chain seq x y z
N MET A 1 23.02 -31.02 -0.13
CA MET A 1 21.55 -30.83 -0.11
C MET A 1 21.14 -30.52 1.32
N PRO A 2 20.71 -29.33 1.69
CA PRO A 2 20.07 -29.09 2.96
C PRO A 2 18.55 -29.11 2.74
N SER A 3 17.88 -29.95 3.51
CA SER A 3 16.45 -30.20 3.56
C SER A 3 15.69 -28.96 3.96
N GLY A 4 14.74 -28.54 3.11
CA GLY A 4 13.79 -27.47 3.43
C GLY A 4 12.95 -27.84 4.67
N ARG A 5 13.10 -27.09 5.74
CA ARG A 5 12.18 -27.13 6.87
C ARG A 5 10.89 -26.41 6.47
N GLN A 6 9.84 -27.18 6.21
CA GLN A 6 8.48 -26.66 6.22
C GLN A 6 8.15 -26.19 7.64
N VAL A 7 7.98 -24.90 7.82
CA VAL A 7 7.51 -24.32 9.08
C VAL A 7 5.98 -24.37 9.08
N PHE A 8 5.42 -25.38 9.76
CA PHE A 8 3.98 -25.45 10.01
C PHE A 8 3.63 -24.54 11.19
N PHE A 9 2.91 -23.47 10.95
CA PHE A 9 2.30 -22.67 12.00
C PHE A 9 0.98 -23.32 12.45
N SER A 10 1.01 -24.09 13.53
CA SER A 10 -0.19 -24.56 14.22
C SER A 10 -0.57 -23.55 15.29
N SER A 11 -1.60 -22.76 15.06
CA SER A 11 -2.21 -21.92 16.09
C SER A 11 -3.39 -22.67 16.73
N ARG A 12 -3.14 -23.48 17.74
CA ARG A 12 -4.16 -23.76 18.77
C ARG A 12 -3.74 -22.97 20.01
N GLY A 13 -4.35 -21.78 20.19
CA GLY A 13 -4.31 -21.03 21.44
C GLY A 13 -5.46 -21.47 22.32
N GLU A 14 -5.17 -21.69 23.60
CA GLU A 14 -6.13 -21.98 24.66
C GLU A 14 -7.11 -20.83 24.81
N GLU A 15 -8.40 -21.16 24.96
CA GLU A 15 -9.49 -20.23 25.22
C GLU A 15 -9.38 -19.74 26.67
N ASP A 16 -8.88 -18.53 26.85
CA ASP A 16 -9.10 -17.72 28.06
C ASP A 16 -10.24 -16.75 27.77
N GLY A 17 -11.31 -16.86 28.58
CA GLY A 17 -12.64 -16.24 28.33
C GLY A 17 -12.70 -14.71 28.42
N ARG A 18 -11.90 -14.00 27.64
CA ARG A 18 -12.05 -12.58 27.33
C ARG A 18 -12.80 -12.45 26.02
N LEU A 19 -13.79 -11.58 25.97
CA LEU A 19 -14.43 -11.07 24.75
C LEU A 19 -13.36 -10.39 23.89
N ASP A 20 -12.55 -11.20 23.23
CA ASP A 20 -11.52 -10.77 22.29
C ASP A 20 -12.25 -10.45 21.00
N MET A 21 -12.50 -9.16 20.79
CA MET A 21 -12.98 -8.67 19.51
C MET A 21 -11.81 -8.76 18.54
N ASP A 22 -11.70 -9.88 17.82
CA ASP A 22 -10.72 -10.11 16.75
C ASP A 22 -10.79 -8.99 15.72
N ARG A 23 -10.11 -7.88 16.01
CA ARG A 23 -10.06 -6.71 15.12
C ARG A 23 -9.12 -6.94 13.94
N ILE A 24 -8.27 -7.96 14.01
CA ILE A 24 -7.16 -8.16 13.08
C ILE A 24 -6.95 -9.63 12.84
N SER A 25 -6.63 -9.99 11.59
CA SER A 25 -6.02 -11.27 11.27
C SER A 25 -4.80 -11.04 10.38
N ILE A 26 -3.68 -11.69 10.70
CA ILE A 26 -2.47 -11.67 9.89
C ILE A 26 -2.22 -13.09 9.39
N ARG A 27 -1.97 -13.24 8.08
CA ARG A 27 -1.65 -14.52 7.43
C ARG A 27 -0.47 -14.34 6.50
N PRO A 28 0.60 -15.13 6.63
CA PRO A 28 1.67 -15.16 5.64
C PRO A 28 1.23 -15.98 4.43
N GLU A 29 1.51 -15.45 3.25
CA GLU A 29 1.35 -16.14 1.97
C GLU A 29 2.75 -16.21 1.33
N GLN A 30 3.23 -17.39 0.96
CA GLN A 30 4.58 -17.56 0.43
C GLN A 30 4.57 -17.60 -1.09
N GLU A 31 5.38 -16.74 -1.71
CA GLU A 31 5.59 -16.63 -3.16
C GLU A 31 7.08 -16.77 -3.49
N GLY A 32 7.54 -18.01 -3.57
CA GLY A 32 8.98 -18.29 -3.67
C GLY A 32 9.73 -17.81 -2.44
N PRO A 33 10.74 -16.92 -2.57
CA PRO A 33 11.46 -16.33 -1.44
C PRO A 33 10.73 -15.15 -0.80
N VAL A 34 9.63 -14.65 -1.38
CA VAL A 34 8.85 -13.53 -0.84
C VAL A 34 7.77 -14.06 0.09
N ILE A 35 7.68 -13.48 1.27
CA ILE A 35 6.59 -13.71 2.22
C ILE A 35 5.69 -12.48 2.19
N ALA A 36 4.45 -12.65 1.73
CA ALA A 36 3.42 -11.62 1.76
C ALA A 36 2.67 -11.70 3.10
N ILE A 37 2.81 -10.68 3.92
CA ILE A 37 2.18 -10.58 5.24
C ILE A 37 0.86 -9.86 5.08
N LYS A 38 -0.22 -10.62 4.88
CA LYS A 38 -1.57 -10.09 4.73
C LYS A 38 -2.16 -9.72 6.08
N MET A 39 -2.43 -8.45 6.26
CA MET A 39 -3.06 -7.88 7.44
C MET A 39 -4.49 -7.47 7.10
N THR A 40 -5.48 -7.91 7.87
CA THR A 40 -6.90 -7.57 7.65
C THR A 40 -7.46 -6.84 8.86
N SER A 41 -7.87 -5.60 8.64
CA SER A 41 -8.63 -4.82 9.64
C SER A 41 -10.07 -5.31 9.69
N ARG A 42 -10.65 -5.45 10.90
CA ARG A 42 -12.00 -5.94 11.13
C ARG A 42 -12.78 -5.01 12.05
N PHE A 43 -14.09 -4.97 11.85
CA PHE A 43 -15.02 -4.33 12.77
C PHE A 43 -16.16 -5.31 13.05
N LEU A 44 -16.37 -5.66 14.32
CA LEU A 44 -17.35 -6.68 14.74
C LEU A 44 -17.23 -7.98 13.90
N HIS A 45 -16.00 -8.51 13.76
CA HIS A 45 -15.66 -9.70 12.96
C HIS A 45 -15.83 -9.54 11.43
N ILE A 46 -16.38 -8.41 10.95
CA ILE A 46 -16.54 -8.14 9.52
C ILE A 46 -15.22 -7.59 8.97
N PRO A 47 -14.62 -8.21 7.94
CA PRO A 47 -13.42 -7.67 7.31
C PRO A 47 -13.74 -6.35 6.61
N LEU A 48 -13.01 -5.29 6.94
CA LEU A 48 -13.16 -3.97 6.34
C LEU A 48 -12.17 -3.76 5.19
N PHE A 49 -10.89 -3.84 5.52
CA PHE A 49 -9.79 -3.59 4.59
C PHE A 49 -8.66 -4.59 4.83
N LYS A 50 -7.89 -4.84 3.79
CA LYS A 50 -6.66 -5.63 3.84
C LYS A 50 -5.50 -4.81 3.29
N VAL A 51 -4.32 -5.01 3.84
CA VAL A 51 -3.05 -4.48 3.34
C VAL A 51 -1.98 -5.55 3.45
N TYR A 52 -1.00 -5.51 2.55
CA TYR A 52 0.15 -6.41 2.57
C TYR A 52 1.42 -5.63 2.88
N ALA A 53 2.22 -6.18 3.80
CA ALA A 53 3.64 -5.93 3.91
C ALA A 53 4.39 -7.11 3.30
N PHE A 54 5.63 -6.92 2.88
CA PHE A 54 6.39 -7.98 2.24
C PHE A 54 7.74 -8.19 2.92
N PHE A 55 8.18 -9.44 2.97
CA PHE A 55 9.50 -9.78 3.49
C PHE A 55 10.26 -10.64 2.48
N ILE A 56 11.52 -10.31 2.24
CA ILE A 56 12.42 -11.05 1.37
C ILE A 56 13.87 -10.86 1.82
N ASP A 57 14.57 -11.98 2.10
CA ASP A 57 16.02 -11.99 2.31
C ASP A 57 16.52 -10.92 3.31
N GLY A 58 15.86 -10.82 4.48
CA GLY A 58 16.17 -9.82 5.51
C GLY A 58 15.55 -8.43 5.28
N LEU A 59 15.01 -8.14 4.10
CA LEU A 59 14.33 -6.88 3.79
C LEU A 59 12.83 -6.96 4.11
N MET A 60 12.36 -6.09 5.02
CA MET A 60 10.94 -5.84 5.27
C MET A 60 10.49 -4.62 4.49
N ILE A 61 9.47 -4.77 3.65
CA ILE A 61 8.86 -3.69 2.86
C ILE A 61 7.50 -3.37 3.47
N ASP A 62 7.38 -2.18 4.03
CA ASP A 62 6.30 -1.68 4.86
C ASP A 62 6.12 -2.44 6.19
N THR A 63 5.46 -1.80 7.15
CA THR A 63 5.28 -2.33 8.50
C THR A 63 3.81 -2.49 8.89
N GLY A 64 2.90 -2.40 7.91
CA GLY A 64 1.47 -2.54 8.13
C GLY A 64 0.89 -1.45 9.04
N PHE A 65 -0.23 -1.74 9.70
CA PHE A 65 -0.99 -0.76 10.46
C PHE A 65 -0.91 -0.98 11.99
N ALA A 66 -1.12 0.10 12.76
CA ALA A 66 -0.88 0.14 14.20
C ALA A 66 -1.77 -0.83 15.02
N HIS A 67 -3.03 -1.05 14.62
CA HIS A 67 -3.90 -2.01 15.30
C HIS A 67 -3.38 -3.45 15.20
N GLY A 68 -2.57 -3.79 14.16
CA GLY A 68 -1.95 -5.10 13.95
C GLY A 68 -0.60 -5.31 14.63
N ARG A 69 -0.23 -4.43 15.55
CA ARG A 69 1.11 -4.40 16.14
C ARG A 69 1.57 -5.74 16.72
N ASP A 70 0.79 -6.31 17.61
CA ASP A 70 1.26 -7.45 18.42
C ASP A 70 1.48 -8.70 17.54
N GLU A 71 0.60 -8.94 16.58
CA GLU A 71 0.75 -10.02 15.60
C GLU A 71 1.88 -9.74 14.62
N PHE A 72 1.99 -8.49 14.13
CA PHE A 72 3.06 -8.10 13.21
C PHE A 72 4.44 -8.26 13.87
N MET A 73 4.59 -7.84 15.13
CA MET A 73 5.84 -7.99 15.87
C MET A 73 6.23 -9.46 16.11
N LYS A 74 5.26 -10.38 16.28
CA LYS A 74 5.54 -11.84 16.34
C LYS A 74 6.11 -12.35 15.02
N PHE A 75 5.63 -11.85 13.87
CA PHE A 75 6.24 -12.17 12.56
C PHE A 75 7.66 -11.64 12.46
N CYS A 76 7.90 -10.42 12.90
CA CYS A 76 9.26 -9.87 12.92
C CYS A 76 10.20 -10.69 13.81
N ASP A 77 9.73 -11.22 14.94
CA ASP A 77 10.52 -12.13 15.79
C ASP A 77 10.91 -13.42 15.08
N THR A 78 10.10 -13.88 14.14
CA THR A 78 10.36 -15.10 13.36
C THR A 78 11.20 -14.84 12.12
N LEU A 79 10.95 -13.70 11.44
CA LEU A 79 11.57 -13.36 10.16
C LEU A 79 12.91 -12.68 10.31
N HIS A 80 13.18 -12.06 11.47
CA HIS A 80 14.42 -11.34 11.78
C HIS A 80 14.81 -10.33 10.70
N PRO A 81 14.02 -9.24 10.49
CA PRO A 81 14.35 -8.22 9.50
C PRO A 81 15.69 -7.56 9.84
N GLU A 82 16.50 -7.29 8.83
CA GLU A 82 17.78 -6.60 8.91
C GLU A 82 17.67 -5.17 8.34
N ILE A 83 16.81 -5.00 7.35
CA ILE A 83 16.49 -3.72 6.70
C ILE A 83 14.98 -3.55 6.69
N VAL A 84 14.50 -2.35 6.97
CA VAL A 84 13.09 -1.97 6.85
C VAL A 84 12.99 -0.77 5.91
N VAL A 85 12.15 -0.85 4.89
CA VAL A 85 11.87 0.25 3.97
C VAL A 85 10.38 0.54 3.93
N ASN A 86 10.00 1.81 3.94
CA ASN A 86 8.61 2.21 3.72
C ASN A 86 8.43 2.76 2.32
N THR A 87 7.34 2.34 1.67
CA THR A 87 6.98 2.82 0.34
C THR A 87 6.49 4.26 0.37
N HIS A 88 5.80 4.67 1.44
CA HIS A 88 5.33 6.05 1.67
C HIS A 88 4.83 6.22 3.12
N HIS A 89 4.40 7.44 3.49
CA HIS A 89 4.10 7.80 4.88
C HIS A 89 2.77 7.29 5.45
N HIS A 90 1.86 6.71 4.67
CA HIS A 90 0.54 6.33 5.18
C HIS A 90 0.60 5.33 6.32
N GLU A 91 -0.40 5.41 7.21
CA GLU A 91 -0.45 4.66 8.48
C GLU A 91 -0.61 3.15 8.32
N ASP A 92 -1.09 2.69 7.19
CA ASP A 92 -1.21 1.28 6.83
C ASP A 92 0.10 0.69 6.26
N HIS A 93 1.12 1.53 6.08
CA HIS A 93 2.48 1.18 5.64
C HIS A 93 3.54 1.42 6.71
N THR A 94 3.30 2.34 7.63
CA THR A 94 4.28 2.79 8.63
C THR A 94 3.85 2.53 10.07
N GLY A 95 2.72 1.83 10.25
CA GLY A 95 2.04 1.69 11.54
C GLY A 95 2.89 1.14 12.68
N ASN A 96 3.88 0.32 12.36
CA ASN A 96 4.73 -0.35 13.35
C ASN A 96 6.20 0.13 13.37
N ASN A 97 6.55 1.18 12.63
CA ASN A 97 7.91 1.72 12.58
C ASN A 97 8.51 1.98 13.97
N PHE A 98 7.77 2.69 14.84
CA PHE A 98 8.21 2.97 16.21
C PHE A 98 8.59 1.69 16.98
N TRP A 99 7.78 0.64 16.84
CA TRP A 99 8.00 -0.62 17.57
C TRP A 99 9.16 -1.42 17.00
N ILE A 100 9.38 -1.38 15.69
CA ILE A 100 10.56 -1.94 15.01
C ILE A 100 11.83 -1.26 15.55
N THR A 101 11.88 0.06 15.52
CA THR A 101 13.04 0.80 16.03
C THR A 101 13.27 0.53 17.51
N LYS A 102 12.21 0.55 18.32
CA LYS A 102 12.32 0.34 19.77
C LYS A 102 12.81 -1.07 20.13
N LYS A 103 12.36 -2.11 19.41
CA LYS A 103 12.65 -3.50 19.74
C LYS A 103 13.95 -4.01 19.13
N TYR A 104 14.22 -3.67 17.87
CA TYR A 104 15.34 -4.21 17.11
C TYR A 104 16.47 -3.20 16.86
N GLY A 105 16.26 -1.93 17.18
CA GLY A 105 17.23 -0.87 16.88
C GLY A 105 17.32 -0.54 15.38
N LEU A 106 16.39 -1.06 14.56
CA LEU A 106 16.35 -0.81 13.12
C LEU A 106 15.63 0.51 12.85
N LEU A 107 16.31 1.45 12.23
CA LEU A 107 15.70 2.67 11.74
C LEU A 107 15.13 2.39 10.33
N PRO A 108 13.81 2.45 10.11
CA PRO A 108 13.24 2.29 8.78
C PRO A 108 13.78 3.36 7.82
N ILE A 109 14.07 2.98 6.58
CA ILE A 109 14.47 3.91 5.53
C ILE A 109 13.30 4.22 4.61
N ALA A 110 13.22 5.46 4.10
CA ALA A 110 12.13 5.90 3.25
C ALA A 110 12.57 7.11 2.39
N HIS A 111 11.68 7.57 1.53
CA HIS A 111 11.86 8.83 0.81
C HIS A 111 12.13 9.99 1.80
N PRO A 112 13.00 10.96 1.49
CA PRO A 112 13.37 12.05 2.42
C PRO A 112 12.19 12.81 3.02
N LYS A 113 11.09 12.97 2.28
CA LYS A 113 9.89 13.67 2.74
C LYS A 113 9.08 12.87 3.77
N THR A 114 9.22 11.55 3.85
CA THR A 114 8.43 10.68 4.72
C THR A 114 8.59 11.03 6.20
N SER A 115 9.82 11.32 6.64
CA SER A 115 10.12 11.58 8.06
C SER A 115 9.29 12.72 8.66
N SER A 116 9.03 13.80 7.91
CA SER A 116 8.24 14.93 8.39
C SER A 116 6.79 14.55 8.72
N TYR A 117 6.20 13.63 7.94
CA TYR A 117 4.85 13.13 8.19
C TYR A 117 4.80 12.21 9.41
N LEU A 118 5.82 11.38 9.61
CA LEU A 118 5.87 10.39 10.68
C LEU A 118 6.13 10.99 12.07
N GLN A 119 6.68 12.19 12.15
CA GLN A 119 6.85 12.90 13.43
C GLN A 119 5.50 13.34 14.04
N THR A 120 4.49 13.62 13.22
CA THR A 120 3.20 14.13 13.66
C THR A 120 2.00 13.43 13.02
N PRO A 121 1.87 12.09 13.10
CA PRO A 121 0.84 11.34 12.38
C PRO A 121 -0.58 11.78 12.78
N SER A 122 -0.77 12.21 14.03
CA SER A 122 -2.06 12.69 14.52
C SER A 122 -2.54 14.01 13.86
N GLN A 123 -1.67 14.78 13.23
CA GLN A 123 -2.06 16.07 12.63
C GLN A 123 -2.72 15.89 11.25
N TRP A 124 -2.25 14.94 10.45
CA TRP A 124 -2.75 14.72 9.08
C TRP A 124 -3.75 13.56 8.96
N MET A 125 -3.72 12.63 9.92
CA MET A 125 -4.53 11.43 9.86
C MET A 125 -5.99 11.70 10.24
N ARG A 126 -6.92 11.39 9.35
CA ARG A 126 -8.36 11.59 9.55
C ARG A 126 -8.96 10.58 10.53
N PHE A 127 -10.05 10.95 11.20
CA PHE A 127 -10.71 10.14 12.24
C PHE A 127 -11.05 8.71 11.75
N TYR A 128 -11.68 8.57 10.57
CA TYR A 128 -12.06 7.26 10.04
C TYR A 128 -10.86 6.34 9.80
N ARG A 129 -9.71 6.90 9.38
CA ARG A 129 -8.46 6.13 9.19
C ARG A 129 -7.90 5.64 10.52
N ARG A 130 -7.97 6.47 11.57
CA ARG A 130 -7.57 6.05 12.94
C ARG A 130 -8.44 4.92 13.46
N LEU A 131 -9.76 4.94 13.13
CA LEU A 131 -10.66 3.87 13.52
C LEU A 131 -10.34 2.55 12.80
N VAL A 132 -9.99 2.62 11.51
CA VAL A 132 -9.70 1.45 10.67
C VAL A 132 -8.31 0.88 10.94
N TRP A 133 -7.29 1.74 11.00
CA TRP A 133 -5.88 1.34 10.99
C TRP A 133 -5.17 1.52 12.35
N GLY A 134 -5.72 2.32 13.24
CA GLY A 134 -5.03 2.82 14.43
C GLY A 134 -4.13 4.00 14.09
N CYS A 135 -3.75 4.77 15.10
CA CYS A 135 -2.81 5.88 14.93
C CYS A 135 -1.38 5.38 15.21
N PRO A 136 -0.45 5.48 14.26
CA PRO A 136 0.95 5.17 14.51
C PRO A 136 1.54 6.03 15.63
N HIS A 137 2.50 5.49 16.36
CA HIS A 137 3.34 6.32 17.21
C HIS A 137 4.25 7.19 16.35
N PRO A 138 4.56 8.43 16.77
CA PRO A 138 5.59 9.24 16.13
C PRO A 138 6.89 8.45 15.96
N SER A 139 7.47 8.53 14.78
CA SER A 139 8.71 7.80 14.45
C SER A 139 9.55 8.59 13.47
N GLU A 140 10.81 8.19 13.33
CA GLU A 140 11.76 8.75 12.39
C GLU A 140 12.10 7.73 11.31
N THR A 141 12.62 8.21 10.18
CA THR A 141 13.18 7.38 9.12
C THR A 141 14.53 7.91 8.68
N GLY A 142 15.42 6.98 8.33
CA GLY A 142 16.58 7.29 7.51
C GLY A 142 16.17 7.56 6.06
N GLN A 143 17.07 8.13 5.26
CA GLN A 143 16.88 8.32 3.83
C GLN A 143 17.20 7.02 3.10
N VAL A 144 16.35 6.65 2.14
CA VAL A 144 16.61 5.54 1.24
C VAL A 144 17.53 6.01 0.10
N ASP A 145 18.52 5.21 -0.23
CA ASP A 145 19.37 5.40 -1.40
C ASP A 145 18.66 5.01 -2.69
N SER A 146 19.29 5.24 -3.84
CA SER A 146 18.78 4.81 -5.15
C SER A 146 18.70 3.28 -5.31
N GLU A 147 19.29 2.54 -4.38
CA GLU A 147 19.40 1.08 -4.43
C GLU A 147 19.44 0.50 -3.00
N ILE A 148 18.75 -0.65 -2.80
CA ILE A 148 18.83 -1.45 -1.57
C ILE A 148 19.44 -2.80 -1.94
N ARG A 149 20.39 -3.30 -1.14
CA ARG A 149 21.00 -4.62 -1.30
C ARG A 149 20.76 -5.48 -0.06
N THR A 150 20.35 -6.71 -0.31
CA THR A 150 20.34 -7.79 0.67
C THR A 150 21.45 -8.80 0.31
N GLN A 151 21.50 -9.92 1.00
CA GLN A 151 22.50 -10.95 0.69
C GLN A 151 22.38 -11.48 -0.75
N ASN A 152 21.15 -11.68 -1.25
CA ASN A 152 20.90 -12.35 -2.52
C ASN A 152 20.20 -11.46 -3.56
N PHE A 153 19.69 -10.29 -3.19
CA PHE A 153 18.88 -9.43 -4.07
C PHE A 153 19.37 -7.98 -4.08
N ARG A 154 19.08 -7.33 -5.20
CA ARG A 154 19.29 -5.91 -5.42
C ARG A 154 18.01 -5.26 -5.87
N PHE A 155 17.60 -4.21 -5.18
CA PHE A 155 16.37 -3.46 -5.49
C PHE A 155 16.73 -2.06 -5.94
N ILE A 156 16.25 -1.66 -7.10
CA ILE A 156 16.28 -0.28 -7.59
C ILE A 156 15.13 0.47 -6.94
N VAL A 157 15.42 1.60 -6.32
CA VAL A 157 14.42 2.48 -5.72
C VAL A 157 13.93 3.47 -6.76
N ILE A 158 12.64 3.47 -7.04
CA ILE A 158 12.02 4.30 -8.06
C ILE A 158 11.07 5.28 -7.39
N ALA A 159 11.35 6.58 -7.46
CA ALA A 159 10.39 7.59 -7.02
C ALA A 159 9.17 7.59 -7.93
N THR A 160 7.99 7.40 -7.33
CA THR A 160 6.70 7.22 -8.01
C THR A 160 5.61 8.08 -7.35
N PRO A 161 5.74 9.42 -7.39
CA PRO A 161 4.74 10.32 -6.81
C PRO A 161 3.38 10.15 -7.51
N GLY A 162 2.32 10.62 -6.83
CA GLY A 162 0.94 10.61 -7.35
C GLY A 162 -0.05 10.16 -6.28
N HIS A 163 0.12 8.95 -5.72
CA HIS A 163 -0.62 8.53 -4.54
C HIS A 163 -0.26 9.39 -3.31
N THR A 164 1.03 9.59 -3.11
CA THR A 164 1.63 10.60 -2.21
C THR A 164 2.88 11.16 -2.88
N GLU A 165 3.34 12.33 -2.42
CA GLU A 165 4.56 12.95 -2.97
C GLU A 165 5.86 12.22 -2.59
N ASP A 166 5.83 11.41 -1.54
CA ASP A 166 6.95 10.63 -1.00
C ASP A 166 6.91 9.15 -1.41
N HIS A 167 6.02 8.79 -2.34
CA HIS A 167 5.85 7.39 -2.74
C HIS A 167 7.05 6.87 -3.54
N ILE A 168 7.48 5.64 -3.21
CA ILE A 168 8.50 4.88 -3.94
C ILE A 168 8.01 3.46 -4.24
N CYS A 169 8.51 2.93 -5.35
CA CYS A 169 8.45 1.50 -5.66
C CYS A 169 9.86 0.89 -5.56
N LEU A 170 9.93 -0.43 -5.35
CA LEU A 170 11.18 -1.18 -5.41
C LEU A 170 11.13 -2.16 -6.58
N PHE A 171 12.18 -2.19 -7.39
CA PHE A 171 12.26 -3.10 -8.53
C PHE A 171 13.48 -4.02 -8.42
N GLU A 172 13.26 -5.33 -8.44
CA GLU A 172 14.32 -6.36 -8.50
C GLU A 172 14.53 -6.79 -9.95
N PRO A 173 15.65 -6.40 -10.59
CA PRO A 173 15.82 -6.52 -12.05
C PRO A 173 16.02 -7.95 -12.54
N ASN A 174 16.64 -8.85 -11.75
CA ASN A 174 16.95 -10.21 -12.21
C ASN A 174 15.70 -11.08 -12.35
N LYS A 175 14.71 -10.88 -11.49
CA LYS A 175 13.42 -11.59 -11.50
C LYS A 175 12.34 -10.81 -12.23
N GLY A 176 12.51 -9.50 -12.39
CA GLY A 176 11.48 -8.59 -12.87
C GLY A 176 10.36 -8.39 -11.86
N TRP A 177 10.70 -8.29 -10.56
CA TRP A 177 9.72 -8.12 -9.49
C TRP A 177 9.58 -6.66 -9.09
N LEU A 178 8.34 -6.18 -9.08
CA LEU A 178 7.98 -4.82 -8.66
C LEU A 178 7.21 -4.88 -7.35
N PHE A 179 7.72 -4.23 -6.30
CA PHE A 179 6.97 -3.94 -5.08
C PHE A 179 6.38 -2.55 -5.24
N SER A 180 5.08 -2.49 -5.50
CA SER A 180 4.44 -1.29 -6.05
C SER A 180 3.87 -0.35 -4.98
N GLY A 181 3.94 -0.68 -3.69
CA GLY A 181 3.20 0.08 -2.69
C GLY A 181 1.76 0.31 -3.13
N ASP A 182 1.30 1.54 -3.05
CA ASP A 182 -0.04 1.97 -3.43
C ASP A 182 -0.16 2.56 -4.86
N LEU A 183 0.90 2.44 -5.68
CA LEU A 183 0.86 2.92 -7.06
C LEU A 183 -0.21 2.21 -7.89
N PHE A 184 -0.33 0.88 -7.74
CA PHE A 184 -1.26 0.09 -8.55
C PHE A 184 -2.65 -0.04 -7.94
N VAL A 185 -2.80 -0.52 -6.72
CA VAL A 185 -4.05 -0.83 -6.00
C VAL A 185 -4.97 -1.77 -6.78
N SER A 186 -5.42 -1.38 -7.97
CA SER A 186 -6.20 -2.20 -8.91
C SER A 186 -6.13 -1.62 -10.32
N ALA A 187 -6.42 -2.45 -11.34
CA ALA A 187 -6.47 -2.02 -12.73
C ALA A 187 -7.58 -0.98 -12.99
N GLN A 188 -8.70 -1.08 -12.30
CA GLN A 188 -9.82 -0.14 -12.44
C GLN A 188 -10.12 0.52 -11.09
N VAL A 189 -9.64 1.74 -10.90
CA VAL A 189 -9.96 2.57 -9.73
C VAL A 189 -11.21 3.38 -9.97
N LYS A 190 -12.07 3.47 -8.95
CA LYS A 190 -13.32 4.25 -9.02
C LYS A 190 -13.33 5.42 -8.04
N TYR A 191 -12.33 5.51 -7.20
CA TYR A 191 -12.24 6.50 -6.12
C TYR A 191 -10.86 7.11 -6.13
N LEU A 192 -10.78 8.39 -5.82
CA LEU A 192 -9.53 9.12 -5.64
C LEU A 192 -9.61 9.92 -4.34
N ARG A 193 -8.50 10.03 -3.61
CA ARG A 193 -8.37 10.95 -2.49
C ARG A 193 -8.11 12.35 -3.03
N LYS A 194 -8.59 13.38 -2.32
CA LYS A 194 -8.33 14.78 -2.70
C LYS A 194 -6.84 15.16 -2.73
N SER A 195 -6.01 14.41 -2.00
CA SER A 195 -4.56 14.63 -1.93
C SER A 195 -3.78 13.90 -3.01
N GLU A 196 -4.42 13.04 -3.81
CA GLU A 196 -3.76 12.29 -4.87
C GLU A 196 -3.67 13.11 -6.15
N ASP A 197 -2.52 13.02 -6.82
CA ASP A 197 -2.29 13.62 -8.13
C ASP A 197 -2.36 12.53 -9.21
N ILE A 198 -3.45 12.53 -9.97
CA ILE A 198 -3.73 11.50 -10.97
C ILE A 198 -2.74 11.55 -12.15
N TYR A 199 -2.21 12.73 -12.49
CA TYR A 199 -1.24 12.87 -13.58
C TYR A 199 0.11 12.34 -13.19
N SER A 200 0.63 12.76 -12.04
CA SER A 200 1.86 12.18 -11.46
C SER A 200 1.74 10.68 -11.25
N LEU A 201 0.54 10.16 -10.90
CA LEU A 201 0.30 8.73 -10.76
C LEU A 201 0.39 8.01 -12.11
N VAL A 202 -0.16 8.56 -13.19
CA VAL A 202 -0.04 7.98 -14.55
C VAL A 202 1.42 8.01 -15.00
N ASP A 203 2.13 9.12 -14.85
CA ASP A 203 3.56 9.23 -15.19
C ASP A 203 4.39 8.20 -14.41
N SER A 204 4.06 7.98 -13.14
CA SER A 204 4.73 6.97 -12.30
C SER A 204 4.43 5.55 -12.77
N LEU A 205 3.20 5.25 -13.21
CA LEU A 205 2.85 3.96 -13.81
C LEU A 205 3.63 3.73 -15.11
N GLU A 206 3.74 4.73 -15.98
CA GLU A 206 4.53 4.64 -17.22
C GLU A 206 6.02 4.43 -16.93
N LYS A 207 6.55 5.15 -15.92
CA LYS A 207 7.92 4.98 -15.45
C LYS A 207 8.21 3.54 -15.02
N VAL A 208 7.35 2.93 -14.20
CA VAL A 208 7.59 1.55 -13.73
C VAL A 208 7.31 0.52 -14.84
N ALA A 209 6.39 0.78 -15.77
CA ALA A 209 6.17 -0.07 -16.94
C ALA A 209 7.43 -0.21 -17.82
N ALA A 210 8.23 0.87 -17.95
CA ALA A 210 9.49 0.86 -18.71
C ALA A 210 10.56 -0.07 -18.13
N TYR A 211 10.39 -0.58 -16.91
CA TYR A 211 11.25 -1.64 -16.35
C TYR A 211 10.78 -3.05 -16.72
N HIS A 212 9.67 -3.21 -17.46
CA HIS A 212 9.08 -4.48 -17.87
C HIS A 212 8.89 -5.47 -16.73
N PRO A 213 8.14 -5.11 -15.67
CA PRO A 213 7.96 -5.96 -14.52
C PRO A 213 7.14 -7.21 -14.89
N LYS A 214 7.64 -8.39 -14.51
CA LYS A 214 6.98 -9.68 -14.77
C LYS A 214 5.93 -10.00 -13.70
N LYS A 215 6.28 -9.74 -12.43
CA LYS A 215 5.42 -9.98 -11.26
C LYS A 215 5.40 -8.73 -10.38
N MET A 216 4.24 -8.41 -9.83
CA MET A 216 4.09 -7.27 -8.92
C MET A 216 3.54 -7.72 -7.58
N PHE A 217 4.13 -7.17 -6.53
CA PHE A 217 3.72 -7.29 -5.14
C PHE A 217 3.07 -5.97 -4.71
N CYS A 218 1.74 -5.96 -4.68
CA CYS A 218 0.93 -4.76 -4.44
C CYS A 218 0.29 -4.81 -3.05
N CYS A 219 0.36 -3.71 -2.31
CA CYS A 219 -0.14 -3.66 -0.94
C CYS A 219 -1.64 -3.95 -0.79
N PHE A 220 -2.45 -3.70 -1.80
CA PHE A 220 -3.89 -4.00 -1.77
C PHE A 220 -4.29 -5.24 -2.57
N SER A 221 -3.69 -5.46 -3.74
CA SER A 221 -4.03 -6.59 -4.60
C SER A 221 -3.28 -7.88 -4.27
N GLY A 222 -2.22 -7.79 -3.46
CA GLY A 222 -1.32 -8.92 -3.20
C GLY A 222 -0.43 -9.19 -4.42
N VAL A 223 -0.32 -10.44 -4.83
CA VAL A 223 0.54 -10.85 -5.94
C VAL A 223 -0.21 -10.74 -7.27
N VAL A 224 0.42 -10.08 -8.25
CA VAL A 224 -0.09 -9.90 -9.63
C VAL A 224 0.95 -10.49 -10.59
N GLU A 225 0.59 -11.59 -11.26
CA GLU A 225 1.50 -12.39 -12.09
C GLU A 225 1.91 -11.70 -13.41
N GLN A 226 1.01 -10.98 -14.03
CA GLN A 226 1.24 -10.28 -15.30
C GLN A 226 1.32 -8.78 -15.04
N ALA A 227 2.40 -8.38 -14.35
CA ALA A 227 2.54 -7.03 -13.81
C ALA A 227 2.51 -5.94 -14.89
N GLU A 228 3.28 -6.10 -15.96
CA GLU A 228 3.36 -5.14 -17.06
C GLU A 228 1.98 -4.95 -17.73
N GLU A 229 1.29 -6.05 -18.03
CA GLU A 229 -0.05 -6.01 -18.63
C GLU A 229 -1.06 -5.33 -17.71
N ALA A 230 -1.02 -5.65 -16.41
CA ALA A 230 -1.90 -5.04 -15.41
C ALA A 230 -1.66 -3.52 -15.29
N ILE A 231 -0.41 -3.07 -15.34
CA ILE A 231 -0.04 -1.65 -15.32
C ILE A 231 -0.58 -0.96 -16.58
N HIS A 232 -0.35 -1.52 -17.77
CA HIS A 232 -0.88 -0.97 -19.02
C HIS A 232 -2.40 -0.88 -19.01
N HIS A 233 -3.09 -1.91 -18.54
CA HIS A 233 -4.56 -1.88 -18.38
C HIS A 233 -5.02 -0.73 -17.48
N LYS A 234 -4.30 -0.42 -16.40
CA LYS A 234 -4.62 0.72 -15.53
C LYS A 234 -4.39 2.06 -16.25
N ILE A 235 -3.29 2.21 -16.96
CA ILE A 235 -2.98 3.41 -17.74
C ILE A 235 -4.07 3.65 -18.79
N ASP A 236 -4.41 2.62 -19.57
CA ASP A 236 -5.44 2.69 -20.61
C ASP A 236 -6.81 3.00 -20.02
N TYR A 237 -7.17 2.37 -18.88
CA TYR A 237 -8.40 2.68 -18.17
C TYR A 237 -8.48 4.17 -17.79
N LEU A 238 -7.44 4.74 -17.19
CA LEU A 238 -7.41 6.14 -16.78
C LEU A 238 -7.46 7.09 -17.97
N ARG A 239 -6.73 6.80 -19.06
CA ARG A 239 -6.76 7.57 -20.31
C ARG A 239 -8.13 7.53 -20.98
N ASN A 240 -8.76 6.37 -21.05
CA ASN A 240 -10.10 6.22 -21.59
C ASN A 240 -11.13 6.93 -20.72
N LEU A 241 -11.00 6.83 -19.39
CA LEU A 241 -11.90 7.55 -18.46
C LEU A 241 -11.79 9.07 -18.67
N LYS A 242 -10.59 9.62 -18.86
CA LYS A 242 -10.36 11.03 -19.19
C LYS A 242 -11.08 11.42 -20.49
N LYS A 243 -10.84 10.68 -21.56
CA LYS A 243 -11.45 10.92 -22.88
C LYS A 243 -12.99 10.94 -22.81
N GLU A 244 -13.60 9.97 -22.13
CA GLU A 244 -15.05 9.90 -21.98
C GLU A 244 -15.61 11.00 -21.04
N ALA A 245 -14.85 11.39 -20.02
CA ALA A 245 -15.21 12.50 -19.14
C ALA A 245 -15.19 13.84 -19.89
N GLU A 246 -14.13 14.13 -20.65
CA GLU A 246 -14.01 15.32 -21.48
C GLU A 246 -15.12 15.41 -22.53
N LYS A 247 -15.42 14.31 -23.23
CA LYS A 247 -16.53 14.23 -24.18
C LYS A 247 -17.87 14.52 -23.53
N SER A 248 -18.08 14.02 -22.32
CA SER A 248 -19.34 14.25 -21.58
C SER A 248 -19.44 15.71 -21.11
N LEU A 249 -18.32 16.32 -20.70
CA LEU A 249 -18.26 17.74 -20.34
C LEU A 249 -18.60 18.63 -21.54
N GLN A 250 -18.07 18.32 -22.72
CA GLN A 250 -18.40 19.02 -23.99
C GLN A 250 -19.89 18.91 -24.36
N GLN A 251 -20.56 17.85 -23.92
CA GLN A 251 -22.01 17.67 -24.08
C GLN A 251 -22.83 18.45 -23.04
N GLY A 252 -22.20 19.23 -22.16
CA GLY A 252 -22.84 20.03 -21.15
C GLY A 252 -23.19 19.31 -19.84
N LEU A 253 -22.68 18.09 -19.64
CA LEU A 253 -22.92 17.38 -18.38
C LEU A 253 -22.09 17.99 -17.26
N SER A 254 -22.68 18.11 -16.07
CA SER A 254 -21.96 18.46 -14.84
C SER A 254 -21.04 17.32 -14.37
N THR A 255 -20.01 17.62 -13.60
CA THR A 255 -19.08 16.65 -13.01
C THR A 255 -19.82 15.48 -12.32
N ARG A 256 -20.89 15.79 -11.59
CA ARG A 256 -21.70 14.79 -10.89
C ARG A 256 -22.49 13.87 -11.84
N GLU A 257 -22.97 14.38 -12.97
CA GLU A 257 -23.63 13.59 -14.01
C GLU A 257 -22.61 12.69 -14.72
N ILE A 258 -21.43 13.23 -15.03
CA ILE A 258 -20.30 12.48 -15.58
C ILE A 258 -19.90 11.33 -14.63
N GLN A 259 -19.74 11.63 -13.34
CA GLN A 259 -19.43 10.62 -12.33
C GLN A 259 -20.48 9.50 -12.31
N ARG A 260 -21.78 9.84 -12.34
CA ARG A 260 -22.86 8.83 -12.35
C ARG A 260 -22.87 7.98 -13.62
N LYS A 261 -22.59 8.60 -14.77
CA LYS A 261 -22.53 7.95 -16.07
C LYS A 261 -21.35 6.97 -16.17
N LEU A 262 -20.15 7.39 -15.79
CA LEU A 262 -18.92 6.62 -16.01
C LEU A 262 -18.57 5.69 -14.84
N LEU A 263 -18.83 6.08 -13.60
CA LEU A 263 -18.44 5.34 -12.38
C LEU A 263 -19.63 4.76 -11.60
N GLY A 264 -20.86 5.00 -12.08
CA GLY A 264 -22.08 4.50 -11.47
C GLY A 264 -22.58 5.33 -10.28
N ARG A 265 -23.82 5.06 -9.87
CA ARG A 265 -24.48 5.71 -8.74
C ARG A 265 -23.94 5.19 -7.41
N GLY A 266 -24.18 5.95 -6.34
CA GLY A 266 -23.78 5.63 -4.97
C GLY A 266 -22.26 5.82 -4.75
N ASP A 267 -21.95 6.43 -3.64
CA ASP A 267 -20.57 6.70 -3.23
C ASP A 267 -20.45 6.51 -1.71
N ARG A 268 -20.41 5.21 -1.32
CA ARG A 268 -20.31 4.83 0.10
C ARG A 268 -19.01 5.33 0.73
N PHE A 269 -17.93 5.33 -0.03
CA PHE A 269 -16.63 5.80 0.46
C PHE A 269 -16.61 7.31 0.67
N SER A 270 -17.30 8.09 -0.16
CA SER A 270 -17.46 9.52 0.06
C SER A 270 -18.12 9.80 1.42
N PHE A 271 -19.18 9.08 1.75
CA PHE A 271 -19.86 9.23 3.03
C PHE A 271 -18.95 8.83 4.21
N LEU A 272 -18.32 7.65 4.16
CA LEU A 272 -17.45 7.13 5.21
C LEU A 272 -16.20 7.98 5.44
N SER A 273 -15.66 8.58 4.38
CA SER A 273 -14.45 9.40 4.41
C SER A 273 -14.71 10.91 4.58
N ALA A 274 -15.99 11.32 4.77
CA ALA A 274 -16.39 12.72 4.77
C ALA A 274 -15.89 13.49 3.53
N GLY A 275 -16.04 12.88 2.34
CA GLY A 275 -15.68 13.44 1.05
C GLY A 275 -14.17 13.40 0.72
N GLN A 276 -13.34 12.83 1.59
CA GLN A 276 -11.88 12.74 1.33
C GLN A 276 -11.56 11.76 0.21
N MET A 277 -12.33 10.69 0.05
CA MET A 277 -12.18 9.69 -0.98
C MET A 277 -13.51 9.51 -1.69
N SER A 278 -13.61 9.89 -2.97
CA SER A 278 -14.86 9.84 -3.71
C SER A 278 -14.67 9.57 -5.20
N LYS A 279 -15.75 9.16 -5.86
CA LYS A 279 -15.82 9.04 -7.31
C LYS A 279 -15.79 10.42 -7.98
N GLU A 280 -16.39 11.42 -7.34
CA GLU A 280 -16.41 12.79 -7.82
C GLU A 280 -15.00 13.39 -7.84
N ASN A 281 -14.19 13.16 -6.79
CA ASN A 281 -12.78 13.56 -6.77
C ASN A 281 -11.99 13.01 -7.97
N LEU A 282 -12.27 11.74 -8.36
CA LEU A 282 -11.59 11.16 -9.53
C LEU A 282 -11.96 11.88 -10.83
N ILE A 283 -13.23 12.21 -11.04
CA ILE A 283 -13.67 12.92 -12.24
C ILE A 283 -13.16 14.38 -12.22
N GLU A 284 -13.22 15.05 -11.07
CA GLU A 284 -12.66 16.40 -10.91
C GLU A 284 -11.15 16.43 -11.22
N ALA A 285 -10.39 15.50 -10.64
CA ALA A 285 -8.94 15.41 -10.88
C ALA A 285 -8.60 15.14 -12.36
N ILE A 286 -9.38 14.31 -13.03
CA ILE A 286 -9.19 13.98 -14.46
C ILE A 286 -9.52 15.17 -15.37
N LEU A 287 -10.51 15.99 -15.01
CA LEU A 287 -10.98 17.14 -15.80
C LEU A 287 -10.21 18.44 -15.50
N ASN A 288 -9.61 18.56 -14.32
CA ASN A 288 -8.81 19.72 -13.95
C ASN A 288 -7.39 19.57 -14.55
N THR A 289 -7.20 20.12 -15.73
CA THR A 289 -5.91 20.27 -16.42
C THR A 289 -5.26 21.58 -16.10
#